data_30935187b5a5fbdbf9c217a4f6f197a3
#
_entry.id   30935187b5a5fbdbf9c217a4f6f197a3
#
_cell.length_a   1.000
_cell.length_b   1.000
_cell.length_c   1.000
_cell.angle_alpha   90.00
_cell.angle_beta   90.00
_cell.angle_gamma   90.00
#
_symmetry.space_group_name_H-M   'P 1'
#
loop_
_entity.id
_entity.type
_entity.pdbx_description
1 polymer ?
#
loop_
_entity_poly.entity_id
_entity_poly.type
_entity_poly.pdbx_seq_one_letter_code
_entity_poly.pdbx_strand_id
1 'polypeptide(L)' 'MSDFSYELIKHITVLSESKNGWTKELNLVSWNGREPKYDIRDWAPEHAKMGKGVTLQKDELLKLKDVLKELEF' A
#
# COMPACT_ATOMS: atom_id res chain seq x y z
N MET A 1 -21.54 -0.97 15.14
CA MET A 1 -20.42 -0.03 14.99
C MET A 1 -19.22 -0.74 14.38
N SER A 2 -18.58 -0.09 13.45
CA SER A 2 -17.42 -0.69 12.81
C SER A 2 -16.19 -0.57 13.70
N ASP A 3 -15.48 -1.67 13.87
CA ASP A 3 -14.23 -1.70 14.62
C ASP A 3 -13.03 -1.65 13.66
N PHE A 4 -13.28 -1.22 12.42
CA PHE A 4 -12.22 -1.14 11.45
C PHE A 4 -11.17 -0.10 11.88
N SER A 5 -9.92 -0.52 11.87
CA SER A 5 -8.80 0.37 12.16
C SER A 5 -7.61 -0.07 11.32
N TYR A 6 -6.66 0.84 11.20
CA TYR A 6 -5.41 0.51 10.56
C TYR A 6 -4.31 1.38 11.15
N GLU A 7 -3.09 0.89 11.00
CA GLU A 7 -1.92 1.66 11.41
C GLU A 7 -0.88 1.56 10.30
N LEU A 8 -0.42 2.71 9.82
CA LEU A 8 0.62 2.75 8.80
C LEU A 8 1.96 2.60 9.52
N ILE A 9 2.52 1.39 9.45
CA ILE A 9 3.75 1.05 10.17
C ILE A 9 4.96 1.71 9.52
N LYS A 10 4.98 1.72 8.18
CA LYS A 10 6.09 2.31 7.45
C LYS A 10 5.62 2.77 6.09
N HIS A 11 5.91 4.03 5.78
CA HIS A 11 5.73 4.54 4.44
C HIS A 11 6.95 4.16 3.61
N ILE A 12 6.74 3.41 2.54
CA ILE A 12 7.85 2.93 1.73
C ILE A 12 8.11 3.87 0.56
N THR A 13 7.11 4.11 -0.28
CA THR A 13 7.30 5.02 -1.40
C THR A 13 5.96 5.45 -2.01
N VAL A 14 6.00 6.57 -2.69
CA VAL A 14 4.92 7.02 -3.57
C VAL A 14 5.24 6.53 -4.97
N LEU A 15 4.30 5.81 -5.59
CA LEU A 15 4.47 5.31 -6.94
C LEU A 15 4.05 6.32 -7.99
N SER A 16 3.01 7.08 -7.71
CA SER A 16 2.52 8.11 -8.64
C SER A 16 1.65 9.11 -7.89
N GLU A 17 1.47 10.26 -8.50
CA GLU A 17 0.60 11.29 -7.98
C GLU A 17 -0.33 11.76 -9.09
N SER A 18 -1.63 11.86 -8.81
CA SER A 18 -2.61 12.32 -9.77
C SER A 18 -2.79 13.83 -9.67
N LYS A 19 -3.53 14.40 -10.66
CA LYS A 19 -3.73 15.84 -10.72
C LYS A 19 -4.50 16.39 -9.51
N ASN A 20 -5.35 15.57 -8.90
CA ASN A 20 -6.15 16.02 -7.76
C ASN A 20 -5.45 15.80 -6.43
N GLY A 21 -4.18 15.45 -6.46
CA GLY A 21 -3.39 15.29 -5.24
C GLY A 21 -3.44 13.91 -4.61
N TRP A 22 -4.20 12.98 -5.19
CA TRP A 22 -4.18 11.60 -4.72
C TRP A 22 -2.86 10.94 -5.12
N THR A 23 -2.37 10.08 -4.26
CA THR A 23 -1.12 9.36 -4.51
C THR A 23 -1.39 7.86 -4.51
N LYS A 24 -0.64 7.13 -5.32
CA LYS A 24 -0.60 5.67 -5.22
C LYS A 24 0.66 5.33 -4.46
N GLU A 25 0.52 4.61 -3.35
CA GLU A 25 1.63 4.38 -2.43
C GLU A 25 1.82 2.91 -2.10
N LEU A 26 3.07 2.57 -1.83
CA LEU A 26 3.44 1.28 -1.25
C LEU A 26 3.79 1.53 0.21
N ASN A 27 3.09 0.87 1.10
CA ASN A 27 3.27 1.02 2.54
C ASN A 27 3.23 -0.32 3.25
N LEU A 28 3.72 -0.35 4.48
CA LEU A 28 3.54 -1.48 5.38
C LEU A 28 2.45 -1.09 6.36
N VAL A 29 1.35 -1.84 6.35
CA VAL A 29 0.13 -1.47 7.09
C VAL A 29 -0.33 -2.61 7.98
N SER A 30 -0.69 -2.28 9.22
CA SER A 30 -1.34 -3.21 10.12
C SER A 30 -2.84 -2.96 10.08
N TRP A 31 -3.60 -3.95 9.62
CA TRP A 31 -5.06 -3.87 9.52
C TRP A 31 -5.69 -4.48 10.75
N ASN A 32 -6.51 -3.70 11.45
CA ASN A 32 -7.25 -4.16 12.64
C ASN A 32 -6.36 -4.82 13.69
N GLY A 33 -5.17 -4.26 13.88
CA GLY A 33 -4.23 -4.76 14.88
C GLY A 33 -3.55 -6.08 14.52
N ARG A 34 -3.70 -6.52 13.28
CA ARG A 34 -3.09 -7.78 12.83
C ARG A 34 -1.66 -7.53 12.39
N GLU A 35 -0.95 -8.63 12.10
CA GLU A 35 0.41 -8.57 11.62
C GLU A 35 0.50 -7.69 10.36
N PRO A 36 1.49 -6.80 10.30
CA PRO A 36 1.60 -5.87 9.16
C PRO A 36 1.77 -6.60 7.83
N LYS A 37 1.15 -6.03 6.81
CA LYS A 37 1.26 -6.53 5.43
C LYS A 37 1.59 -5.38 4.51
N TYR A 38 2.11 -5.69 3.33
CA TYR A 38 2.41 -4.69 2.34
C TYR A 38 1.13 -4.29 1.63
N ASP A 39 1.02 -3.02 1.29
CA ASP A 39 -0.21 -2.49 0.70
C ASP A 39 0.12 -1.49 -0.39
N ILE A 40 -0.49 -1.67 -1.56
CA ILE A 40 -0.40 -0.72 -2.66
C ILE A 40 -1.80 -0.15 -2.84
N ARG A 41 -1.93 1.16 -2.64
CA ARG A 41 -3.25 1.77 -2.55
C ARG A 41 -3.20 3.24 -2.95
N ASP A 42 -4.34 3.73 -3.42
CA ASP A 42 -4.53 5.17 -3.62
C ASP A 42 -4.88 5.84 -2.29
N TRP A 43 -4.30 7.00 -2.05
CA TRP A 43 -4.56 7.79 -0.85
C TRP A 43 -4.92 9.21 -1.23
N ALA A 44 -5.93 9.76 -0.56
CA ALA A 44 -6.30 11.16 -0.72
C ALA A 44 -5.21 12.06 -0.12
N PRO A 45 -5.22 13.35 -0.47
CA PRO A 45 -4.27 14.29 0.14
C PRO A 45 -4.26 14.17 1.66
N GLU A 46 -3.07 14.19 2.25
CA GLU A 46 -2.87 14.06 3.69
C GLU A 46 -3.46 12.78 4.28
N HIS A 47 -3.65 11.75 3.45
CA HIS A 47 -4.21 10.47 3.89
C HIS A 47 -5.60 10.61 4.52
N ALA A 48 -6.36 11.62 4.08
CA ALA A 48 -7.70 11.87 4.61
C ALA A 48 -8.66 10.72 4.33
N LYS A 49 -8.44 10.02 3.22
CA LYS A 49 -9.25 8.86 2.82
C LYS A 49 -8.35 7.86 2.13
N MET A 50 -8.72 6.58 2.23
CA MET A 50 -8.05 5.56 1.43
C MET A 50 -8.95 5.17 0.27
N GLY A 51 -8.33 4.88 -0.87
CA GLY A 51 -9.02 4.44 -2.04
C GLY A 51 -8.83 2.96 -2.29
N LYS A 52 -8.90 2.58 -3.56
CA LYS A 52 -8.75 1.19 -3.96
C LYS A 52 -7.30 0.76 -3.83
N GLY A 53 -7.12 -0.51 -3.49
CA GLY A 53 -5.78 -1.04 -3.39
C GLY A 53 -5.77 -2.53 -3.21
N VAL A 54 -4.56 -3.06 -3.05
CA VAL A 54 -4.34 -4.48 -2.84
C VAL A 54 -3.36 -4.66 -1.70
N THR A 55 -3.65 -5.64 -0.85
CA THR A 55 -2.77 -6.00 0.26
C THR A 55 -2.04 -7.28 -0.10
N LEU A 56 -0.74 -7.29 0.11
CA LEU A 56 0.11 -8.41 -0.26
C LEU A 56 0.83 -8.94 0.97
N GLN A 57 0.92 -10.27 1.06
CA GLN A 57 1.76 -10.89 2.05
C GLN A 57 3.21 -10.77 1.63
N LYS A 58 4.11 -10.98 2.59
CA LYS A 58 5.54 -10.83 2.32
C LYS A 58 6.01 -11.75 1.17
N ASP A 59 5.54 -13.00 1.17
CA ASP A 59 5.95 -13.94 0.13
C ASP A 59 5.43 -13.53 -1.25
N GLU A 60 4.23 -12.93 -1.29
CA GLU A 60 3.69 -12.41 -2.54
C GLU A 60 4.52 -11.23 -3.05
N LEU A 61 4.93 -10.35 -2.16
CA LEU A 61 5.77 -9.21 -2.54
C LEU A 61 7.15 -9.67 -3.01
N LEU A 62 7.70 -10.71 -2.36
CA LEU A 62 8.99 -11.27 -2.77
C LEU A 62 8.91 -11.87 -4.17
N LYS A 63 7.81 -12.56 -4.48
CA LYS A 63 7.61 -13.10 -5.81
C LYS A 63 7.50 -12.00 -6.85
N LEU A 64 6.76 -10.94 -6.51
CA LEU A 64 6.62 -9.80 -7.40
C LEU A 64 7.99 -9.15 -7.66
N LYS A 65 8.79 -9.00 -6.62
CA LYS A 65 10.12 -8.44 -6.74
C LYS A 65 10.98 -9.25 -7.73
N ASP A 66 10.91 -10.57 -7.63
CA ASP A 66 11.69 -11.45 -8.51
C ASP A 66 11.23 -11.32 -9.96
N VAL A 67 9.92 -11.28 -10.18
CA VAL A 67 9.36 -11.15 -11.53
C VAL A 67 9.74 -9.80 -12.14
N LEU A 68 9.68 -8.73 -11.35
CA LEU A 68 10.00 -7.39 -11.84
C LEU A 68 11.46 -7.29 -12.29
N LYS A 69 12.36 -8.04 -11.67
CA LYS A 69 13.76 -8.04 -12.08
C LYS A 69 13.94 -8.65 -13.46
N GLU A 70 13.05 -9.55 -13.85
CA GLU A 70 13.12 -10.23 -15.15
C GLU A 70 12.42 -9.46 -16.27
N LEU A 71 11.61 -8.46 -15.91
CA LEU A 71 10.88 -7.69 -16.91
C LEU A 71 11.79 -6.64 -17.54
N GLU A 72 11.61 -6.46 -18.84
CA GLU A 72 12.26 -5.38 -19.56
C GLU A 72 11.23 -4.31 -19.88
N PHE A 73 11.53 -3.08 -19.48
CA PHE A 73 10.64 -1.96 -19.73
C PHE A 73 11.14 -1.06 -20.83
#